data_764b1c5ed8363cab06d815ca18520e88
#
_entry.id   764b1c5ed8363cab06d815ca18520e88
#
_cell.length_a   1.000
_cell.length_b   1.000
_cell.length_c   1.000
_cell.angle_alpha   90.00
_cell.angle_beta   90.00
_cell.angle_gamma   90.00
#
_symmetry.space_group_name_H-M   'P 1'
#
loop_
_entity.id
_entity.type
_entity.pdbx_description
1 polymer ?
#
loop_
_entity_poly.entity_id
_entity_poly.type
_entity_poly.pdbx_seq_one_letter_code
_entity_poly.pdbx_strand_id
1 'polypeptide(L)'
;MIIGIWIDTPALGDTIAAIPTCKKISEAYQTKVAIFTTHPQIFLDQPWALCVQHPRSIETFIDIKIHRLFGPIVGKSYEMFGGEKIEWRYSNMDIRQFHAVSQGFTLTEEEMETKVYVSRPRELSNNGVIKDYVMIHPTQTWATRTWPEEM
;
A
#
# COMPACT_ATOMS: atom_id res chain seq x y z
N MET A 1 -13.06 -15.96 12.69
CA MET A 1 -11.85 -15.85 11.80
C MET A 1 -11.63 -14.40 11.43
N ILE A 2 -10.45 -13.85 11.71
CA ILE A 2 -10.04 -12.50 11.34
C ILE A 2 -9.37 -12.55 9.96
N ILE A 3 -9.66 -11.58 9.10
CA ILE A 3 -8.93 -11.40 7.84
C ILE A 3 -7.80 -10.42 8.10
N GLY A 4 -6.57 -10.87 7.87
CA GLY A 4 -5.36 -10.08 8.01
C GLY A 4 -4.71 -9.81 6.65
N ILE A 5 -4.10 -8.66 6.49
CA ILE A 5 -3.32 -8.30 5.31
C ILE A 5 -1.92 -7.88 5.78
N TRP A 6 -0.93 -8.66 5.39
CA TRP A 6 0.46 -8.34 5.64
C TRP A 6 1.07 -7.69 4.40
N ILE A 7 1.39 -6.42 4.54
CA ILE A 7 2.09 -5.64 3.49
C ILE A 7 3.59 -5.78 3.77
N ASP A 8 4.19 -6.73 3.06
CA ASP A 8 5.57 -7.16 3.23
C ASP A 8 6.51 -6.36 2.30
N THR A 9 6.62 -5.09 2.59
CA THR A 9 7.55 -4.18 1.91
C THR A 9 7.98 -3.06 2.86
N PRO A 10 9.25 -2.66 2.85
CA PRO A 10 9.70 -1.47 3.56
C PRO A 10 9.48 -0.18 2.76
N ALA A 11 9.07 -0.28 1.48
CA ALA A 11 8.91 0.87 0.61
C ALA A 11 7.55 1.54 0.83
N LEU A 12 7.56 2.86 1.10
CA LEU A 12 6.34 3.65 1.32
C LEU A 12 5.44 3.67 0.08
N GLY A 13 6.02 3.81 -1.11
CA GLY A 13 5.28 3.83 -2.38
C GLY A 13 4.53 2.52 -2.63
N ASP A 14 5.16 1.37 -2.41
CA ASP A 14 4.53 0.05 -2.55
C ASP A 14 3.42 -0.13 -1.50
N THR A 15 3.63 0.39 -0.29
CA THR A 15 2.63 0.36 0.78
C THR A 15 1.37 1.16 0.40
N ILE A 16 1.55 2.34 -0.19
CA ILE A 16 0.44 3.16 -0.70
C ILE A 16 -0.26 2.44 -1.86
N ALA A 17 0.49 1.84 -2.76
CA ALA A 17 -0.05 1.10 -3.91
C ALA A 17 -0.87 -0.15 -3.49
N ALA A 18 -0.66 -0.67 -2.29
CA ALA A 18 -1.44 -1.79 -1.74
C ALA A 18 -2.86 -1.39 -1.26
N ILE A 19 -3.14 -0.09 -1.05
CA ILE A 19 -4.42 0.40 -0.50
C ILE A 19 -5.64 -0.16 -1.27
N PRO A 20 -5.70 -0.06 -2.61
CA PRO A 20 -6.85 -0.56 -3.36
C PRO A 20 -7.10 -2.06 -3.15
N THR A 21 -6.04 -2.85 -3.13
CA THR A 21 -6.15 -4.31 -2.89
C THR A 21 -6.64 -4.60 -1.47
N CYS A 22 -6.15 -3.88 -0.47
CA CYS A 22 -6.62 -4.03 0.91
C CYS A 22 -8.11 -3.74 1.04
N LYS A 23 -8.58 -2.67 0.40
CA LYS A 23 -10.00 -2.31 0.34
C LYS A 23 -10.80 -3.41 -0.36
N LYS A 24 -10.34 -3.90 -1.52
CA LYS A 24 -10.99 -4.97 -2.28
C LYS A 24 -11.13 -6.27 -1.48
N ILE A 25 -10.10 -6.64 -0.72
CA ILE A 25 -10.15 -7.79 0.18
C ILE A 25 -11.21 -7.59 1.27
N SER A 26 -11.25 -6.41 1.91
CA SER A 26 -12.27 -6.08 2.92
C SER A 26 -13.68 -6.19 2.35
N GLU A 27 -13.91 -5.69 1.16
CA GLU A 27 -15.21 -5.76 0.46
C GLU A 27 -15.58 -7.21 0.11
N ALA A 28 -14.66 -8.00 -0.42
CA ALA A 28 -14.87 -9.38 -0.79
C ALA A 28 -15.25 -10.27 0.41
N TYR A 29 -14.65 -10.02 1.57
CA TYR A 29 -14.98 -10.71 2.81
C TYR A 29 -16.10 -10.04 3.61
N GLN A 30 -16.63 -8.90 3.16
CA GLN A 30 -17.66 -8.11 3.83
C GLN A 30 -17.34 -7.83 5.30
N THR A 31 -16.06 -7.58 5.60
CA THR A 31 -15.57 -7.33 6.95
C THR A 31 -14.38 -6.36 6.94
N LYS A 32 -14.19 -5.67 8.07
CA LYS A 32 -12.96 -4.91 8.26
C LYS A 32 -11.77 -5.85 8.44
N VAL A 33 -10.61 -5.44 7.94
CA VAL A 33 -9.39 -6.24 7.90
C VAL A 33 -8.33 -5.71 8.87
N ALA A 34 -7.56 -6.61 9.46
CA ALA A 34 -6.38 -6.26 10.24
C ALA A 34 -5.19 -6.02 9.29
N ILE A 35 -4.54 -4.87 9.41
CA ILE A 35 -3.40 -4.49 8.55
C ILE A 35 -2.10 -4.64 9.33
N PHE A 36 -1.13 -5.32 8.72
CA PHE A 36 0.22 -5.50 9.26
C PHE A 36 1.23 -4.84 8.31
N THR A 37 1.87 -3.76 8.76
CA THR A 37 2.75 -2.95 7.92
C THR A 37 3.81 -2.22 8.75
N THR A 38 4.93 -1.89 8.11
CA THR A 38 5.96 -1.00 8.68
C THR A 38 5.59 0.49 8.55
N HIS A 39 4.51 0.81 7.83
CA HIS A 39 4.00 2.17 7.61
C HIS A 39 2.55 2.33 8.13
N PRO A 40 2.30 2.18 9.45
CA PRO A 40 0.96 2.17 10.01
C PRO A 40 0.17 3.45 9.75
N GLN A 41 0.85 4.61 9.68
CA GLN A 41 0.23 5.91 9.47
C GLN A 41 -0.59 6.02 8.18
N ILE A 42 -0.35 5.15 7.19
CA ILE A 42 -1.09 5.12 5.93
C ILE A 42 -2.51 4.56 6.10
N PHE A 43 -2.71 3.73 7.13
CA PHE A 43 -3.93 2.94 7.29
C PHE A 43 -4.75 3.29 8.53
N LEU A 44 -4.25 4.14 9.44
CA LEU A 44 -4.89 4.41 10.73
C LEU A 44 -6.33 4.90 10.60
N ASP A 45 -6.62 5.72 9.59
CA ASP A 45 -7.93 6.33 9.39
C ASP A 45 -8.72 5.70 8.24
N GLN A 46 -8.29 4.56 7.73
CA GLN A 46 -9.01 3.84 6.68
C GLN A 46 -10.30 3.23 7.24
N PRO A 47 -11.48 3.54 6.67
CA PRO A 47 -12.76 3.13 7.24
C PRO A 47 -12.99 1.62 7.23
N TRP A 48 -12.29 0.90 6.36
CA TRP A 48 -12.34 -0.54 6.21
C TRP A 48 -11.25 -1.28 7.02
N ALA A 49 -10.31 -0.57 7.65
CA ALA A 49 -9.34 -1.18 8.56
C ALA A 49 -9.96 -1.44 9.93
N LEU A 50 -9.75 -2.65 10.47
CA LEU A 50 -10.15 -3.03 11.82
C LEU A 50 -9.11 -2.54 12.84
N CYS A 51 -7.86 -2.82 12.56
CA CYS A 51 -6.70 -2.39 13.33
C CYS A 51 -5.48 -2.33 12.42
N VAL A 52 -4.46 -1.59 12.86
CA VAL A 52 -3.20 -1.47 12.15
C VAL A 52 -2.07 -1.81 13.13
N GLN A 53 -1.25 -2.78 12.77
CA GLN A 53 -0.22 -3.34 13.64
C GLN A 53 1.12 -3.46 12.89
N HIS A 54 2.20 -3.59 13.67
CA HIS A 54 3.49 -3.96 13.12
C HIS A 54 3.49 -5.44 12.69
N PRO A 55 4.18 -5.85 11.60
CA PRO A 55 4.18 -7.24 11.13
C PRO A 55 4.57 -8.29 12.19
N ARG A 56 5.42 -7.92 13.15
CA ARG A 56 5.80 -8.80 14.29
C ARG A 56 4.62 -9.21 15.18
N SER A 57 3.51 -8.48 15.12
CA SER A 57 2.32 -8.78 15.91
C SER A 57 1.44 -9.86 15.29
N ILE A 58 1.71 -10.34 14.09
CA ILE A 58 0.89 -11.33 13.39
C ILE A 58 0.74 -12.61 14.25
N GLU A 59 1.81 -13.04 14.88
CA GLU A 59 1.84 -14.26 15.69
C GLU A 59 0.97 -14.18 16.96
N THR A 60 0.56 -12.96 17.36
CA THR A 60 -0.32 -12.77 18.53
C THR A 60 -1.79 -12.98 18.23
N PHE A 61 -2.15 -13.10 16.95
CA PHE A 61 -3.54 -13.28 16.51
C PHE A 61 -3.88 -14.77 16.41
N ILE A 62 -5.00 -15.14 17.02
CA ILE A 62 -5.56 -16.48 16.93
C ILE A 62 -6.65 -16.48 15.85
N ASP A 63 -6.71 -17.53 15.04
CA ASP A 63 -7.72 -17.71 13.98
C ASP A 63 -7.73 -16.56 12.94
N ILE A 64 -6.54 -16.25 12.42
CA ILE A 64 -6.36 -15.24 11.38
C ILE A 64 -6.04 -15.88 10.02
N LYS A 65 -6.70 -15.42 8.96
CA LYS A 65 -6.35 -15.72 7.57
C LYS A 65 -5.54 -14.57 7.00
N ILE A 66 -4.29 -14.83 6.63
CA ILE A 66 -3.37 -13.80 6.14
C ILE A 66 -3.31 -13.78 4.61
N HIS A 67 -3.55 -12.60 4.05
CA HIS A 67 -3.20 -12.22 2.68
C HIS A 67 -1.88 -11.47 2.71
N ARG A 68 -0.88 -11.96 1.98
CA ARG A 68 0.46 -11.35 1.95
C ARG A 68 0.68 -10.62 0.63
N LEU A 69 0.94 -9.32 0.72
CA LEU A 69 1.24 -8.45 -0.40
C LEU A 69 2.74 -8.11 -0.40
N PHE A 70 3.41 -8.38 -1.51
CA PHE A 70 4.85 -8.16 -1.63
C PHE A 70 5.14 -6.89 -2.43
N GLY A 71 6.13 -6.11 -2.00
CA GLY A 71 6.74 -5.11 -2.85
C GLY A 71 7.46 -5.78 -4.03
N PRO A 72 7.18 -5.41 -5.27
CA PRO A 72 7.82 -6.02 -6.43
C PRO A 72 9.31 -5.65 -6.49
N ILE A 73 10.15 -6.67 -6.63
CA ILE A 73 11.60 -6.55 -6.75
C ILE A 73 11.99 -6.95 -8.16
N VAL A 74 12.83 -6.14 -8.81
CA VAL A 74 13.36 -6.45 -10.15
C VAL A 74 14.13 -7.77 -10.13
N GLY A 75 13.87 -8.64 -11.10
CA GLY A 75 14.52 -9.95 -11.22
C GLY A 75 13.94 -11.04 -10.32
N LYS A 76 12.90 -10.72 -9.53
CA LYS A 76 12.20 -11.71 -8.71
C LYS A 76 10.87 -12.09 -9.32
N SER A 77 10.61 -13.39 -9.40
CA SER A 77 9.31 -13.93 -9.80
C SER A 77 8.42 -14.13 -8.58
N TYR A 78 7.16 -13.83 -8.74
CA TYR A 78 6.13 -13.99 -7.73
C TYR A 78 5.08 -14.98 -8.22
N GLU A 79 4.68 -15.88 -7.34
CA GLU A 79 3.56 -16.77 -7.60
C GLU A 79 2.26 -16.01 -7.40
N MET A 80 1.47 -15.95 -8.45
CA MET A 80 0.16 -15.31 -8.45
C MET A 80 -0.91 -16.30 -8.03
N PHE A 81 -2.08 -15.77 -7.71
CA PHE A 81 -3.26 -16.61 -7.50
C PHE A 81 -3.51 -17.47 -8.75
N GLY A 82 -3.63 -18.78 -8.55
CA GLY A 82 -3.73 -19.74 -9.66
C GLY A 82 -2.42 -20.42 -10.05
N GLY A 83 -1.29 -20.08 -9.40
CA GLY A 83 0.01 -20.76 -9.56
C GLY A 83 0.88 -20.24 -10.70
N GLU A 84 0.42 -19.27 -11.47
CA GLU A 84 1.24 -18.60 -12.48
C GLU A 84 2.35 -17.79 -11.81
N LYS A 85 3.58 -17.84 -12.37
CA LYS A 85 4.72 -17.04 -11.90
C LYS A 85 4.93 -15.85 -12.82
N ILE A 86 4.88 -14.65 -12.24
CA ILE A 86 5.09 -13.39 -12.96
C ILE A 86 6.31 -12.68 -12.39
N GLU A 87 7.20 -12.24 -13.28
CA GLU A 87 8.23 -11.27 -12.94
C GLU A 87 7.68 -9.87 -13.21
N TRP A 88 7.61 -9.04 -12.18
CA TRP A 88 7.06 -7.69 -12.24
C TRP A 88 7.57 -6.86 -13.42
N ARG A 89 8.89 -6.91 -13.66
CA ARG A 89 9.56 -6.13 -14.70
C ARG A 89 8.98 -6.33 -16.10
N TYR A 90 8.46 -7.51 -16.38
CA TYR A 90 7.97 -7.89 -17.73
C TYR A 90 6.45 -7.91 -17.82
N SER A 91 5.75 -7.63 -16.72
CA SER A 91 4.29 -7.72 -16.70
C SER A 91 3.59 -6.54 -17.35
N ASN A 92 4.25 -5.38 -17.53
CA ASN A 92 3.64 -4.10 -17.91
C ASN A 92 2.41 -3.73 -17.05
N MET A 93 2.28 -4.32 -15.89
CA MET A 93 1.14 -4.17 -15.00
C MET A 93 1.37 -3.02 -14.03
N ASP A 94 0.35 -2.20 -13.79
CA ASP A 94 0.38 -1.24 -12.68
C ASP A 94 0.59 -1.99 -11.35
N ILE A 95 1.39 -1.42 -10.45
CA ILE A 95 1.72 -2.05 -9.17
C ILE A 95 0.47 -2.33 -8.32
N ARG A 96 -0.56 -1.47 -8.41
CA ARG A 96 -1.85 -1.65 -7.72
C ARG A 96 -2.57 -2.89 -8.22
N GLN A 97 -2.60 -3.04 -9.55
CA GLN A 97 -3.16 -4.22 -10.20
C GLN A 97 -2.35 -5.49 -9.89
N PHE A 98 -1.02 -5.37 -9.82
CA PHE A 98 -0.15 -6.49 -9.45
C PHE A 98 -0.50 -7.03 -8.05
N HIS A 99 -0.69 -6.16 -7.07
CA HIS A 99 -1.13 -6.57 -5.74
C HIS A 99 -2.48 -7.29 -5.78
N ALA A 100 -3.44 -6.78 -6.53
CA ALA A 100 -4.76 -7.38 -6.64
C ALA A 100 -4.71 -8.76 -7.30
N VAL A 101 -4.04 -8.88 -8.44
CA VAL A 101 -3.92 -10.14 -9.20
C VAL A 101 -3.19 -11.20 -8.38
N SER A 102 -2.19 -10.83 -7.57
CA SER A 102 -1.52 -11.77 -6.68
C SER A 102 -2.47 -12.42 -5.65
N GLN A 103 -3.60 -11.79 -5.37
CA GLN A 103 -4.64 -12.26 -4.46
C GLN A 103 -5.90 -12.79 -5.18
N GLY A 104 -5.88 -12.89 -6.51
CA GLY A 104 -6.99 -13.38 -7.31
C GLY A 104 -8.08 -12.34 -7.58
N PHE A 105 -7.76 -11.05 -7.45
CA PHE A 105 -8.68 -9.96 -7.74
C PHE A 105 -8.22 -9.17 -8.97
N THR A 106 -9.19 -8.48 -9.60
CA THR A 106 -8.93 -7.47 -10.63
C THR A 106 -9.54 -6.16 -10.18
N LEU A 107 -8.83 -5.06 -10.36
CA LEU A 107 -9.30 -3.72 -10.04
C LEU A 107 -9.75 -3.00 -11.31
N THR A 108 -10.85 -2.27 -11.23
CA THR A 108 -11.21 -1.27 -12.25
C THR A 108 -10.34 -0.02 -12.08
N GLU A 109 -10.36 0.90 -13.05
CA GLU A 109 -9.63 2.17 -12.95
C GLU A 109 -10.08 2.99 -11.73
N GLU A 110 -11.38 3.02 -11.43
CA GLU A 110 -11.92 3.69 -10.26
C GLU A 110 -11.46 3.04 -8.95
N GLU A 111 -11.39 1.71 -8.92
CA GLU A 111 -10.91 0.95 -7.74
C GLU A 111 -9.41 1.11 -7.52
N MET A 112 -8.63 1.49 -8.53
CA MET A 112 -7.20 1.76 -8.41
C MET A 112 -6.87 3.09 -7.72
N GLU A 113 -7.85 3.89 -7.34
CA GLU A 113 -7.63 5.12 -6.58
C GLU A 113 -6.96 4.81 -5.24
N THR A 114 -5.81 5.43 -5.00
CA THR A 114 -5.11 5.34 -3.72
C THR A 114 -5.46 6.54 -2.85
N LYS A 115 -6.26 6.31 -1.82
CA LYS A 115 -6.70 7.36 -0.91
C LYS A 115 -6.20 7.14 0.50
N VAL A 116 -5.39 8.06 0.98
CA VAL A 116 -4.94 8.11 2.37
C VAL A 116 -5.86 9.06 3.14
N TYR A 117 -6.50 8.56 4.19
CA TYR A 117 -7.33 9.37 5.07
C TYR A 117 -6.48 9.95 6.20
N VAL A 118 -6.68 11.23 6.48
CA VAL A 118 -6.00 11.93 7.57
C VAL A 118 -7.07 12.61 8.41
N SER A 119 -7.33 12.06 9.59
CA SER A 119 -8.36 12.59 10.50
C SER A 119 -7.99 13.94 11.14
N ARG A 120 -6.67 14.21 11.23
CA ARG A 120 -6.16 15.48 11.78
C ARG A 120 -5.03 15.98 10.88
N PRO A 121 -5.32 16.73 9.81
CA PRO A 121 -4.29 17.39 9.04
C PRO A 121 -3.49 18.30 10.00
N ARG A 122 -2.16 18.16 10.00
CA ARG A 122 -1.31 19.15 10.70
C ARG A 122 -1.52 20.48 10.01
N GLU A 123 -1.97 21.47 10.76
CA GLU A 123 -1.90 22.86 10.30
C GLU A 123 -0.42 23.16 10.00
N LEU A 124 -0.15 23.48 8.74
CA LEU A 124 1.17 23.92 8.33
C LEU A 124 1.41 25.27 8.98
N SER A 125 2.13 25.22 10.08
CA SER A 125 2.75 26.28 10.87
C SER A 125 2.04 27.64 11.04
N ASN A 126 2.28 28.19 12.19
CA ASN A 126 1.73 29.43 12.79
C ASN A 126 1.90 30.75 12.00
N ASN A 127 2.40 30.72 10.77
CA ASN A 127 2.77 31.92 10.01
C ASN A 127 1.85 32.21 8.79
N GLY A 128 0.62 31.77 8.85
CA GLY A 128 -0.37 32.05 7.81
C GLY A 128 -0.68 30.82 6.94
N VAL A 129 -1.94 30.72 6.59
CA VAL A 129 -2.46 29.68 5.71
C VAL A 129 -1.89 29.91 4.31
N ILE A 130 -0.96 29.09 3.89
CA ILE A 130 -0.58 29.02 2.48
C ILE A 130 -1.74 28.30 1.78
N LYS A 131 -2.58 29.05 1.06
CA LYS A 131 -3.77 28.51 0.39
C LYS A 131 -3.44 27.69 -0.85
N ASP A 132 -2.37 28.07 -1.55
CA ASP A 132 -1.92 27.39 -2.77
C ASP A 132 -0.41 27.16 -2.67
N TYR A 133 0.01 25.91 -2.65
CA TYR A 133 1.42 25.55 -2.64
C TYR A 133 1.70 24.35 -3.53
N VAL A 134 2.88 24.32 -4.10
CA VAL A 134 3.43 23.16 -4.79
C VAL A 134 4.53 22.60 -3.92
N MET A 135 4.41 21.33 -3.55
CA MET A 135 5.47 20.63 -2.85
C MET A 135 6.41 19.97 -3.87
N ILE A 136 7.68 20.34 -3.83
CA ILE A 136 8.72 19.71 -4.64
C ILE A 136 9.59 18.88 -3.71
N HIS A 137 9.76 17.60 -4.01
CA HIS A 137 10.69 16.71 -3.34
C HIS A 137 11.93 16.54 -4.24
N PRO A 138 12.99 17.33 -4.06
CA PRO A 138 14.11 17.40 -5.02
C PRO A 138 15.03 16.19 -4.98
N THR A 139 15.00 15.42 -3.88
CA THR A 139 15.88 14.27 -3.67
C THR A 139 15.12 12.96 -3.64
N GLN A 140 15.74 11.93 -4.22
CA GLN A 140 15.22 10.57 -4.26
C GLN A 140 16.35 9.59 -3.92
N THR A 141 15.99 8.38 -3.54
CA THR A 141 16.95 7.30 -3.28
C THR A 141 17.79 6.93 -4.52
N TRP A 142 17.25 7.17 -5.72
CA TRP A 142 17.88 6.87 -7.00
C TRP A 142 18.37 8.16 -7.65
N ALA A 143 19.65 8.24 -8.01
CA ALA A 143 20.26 9.40 -8.65
C ALA A 143 19.50 9.85 -9.91
N THR A 144 18.96 8.91 -10.70
CA THR A 144 18.17 9.19 -11.91
C THR A 144 16.82 9.88 -11.65
N ARG A 145 16.37 9.95 -10.38
CA ARG A 145 15.13 10.61 -9.96
C ARG A 145 15.38 11.86 -9.13
N THR A 146 16.63 12.28 -9.02
CA THR A 146 17.02 13.50 -8.30
C THR A 146 17.04 14.67 -9.28
N TRP A 147 16.46 15.79 -8.86
CA TRP A 147 16.52 17.01 -9.66
C TRP A 147 17.95 17.53 -9.69
N PRO A 148 18.42 18.07 -10.84
CA PRO A 148 19.73 18.74 -10.89
C PRO A 148 19.76 19.93 -9.92
N GLU A 149 20.87 20.07 -9.21
CA GLU A 149 21.05 21.18 -8.24
C GLU A 149 21.15 22.56 -8.91
N GLU A 150 21.29 22.59 -10.23
CA GLU A 150 21.52 23.80 -11.03
C GLU A 150 20.25 24.41 -11.66
N MET A 151 19.06 24.15 -11.09
CA MET A 151 17.82 24.78 -11.55
C MET A 151 17.39 25.94 -10.67
#